data_a5237b503fe6db4a142a56410480025f
#
_entry.id   a5237b503fe6db4a142a56410480025f
#
_cell.length_a   1.000
_cell.length_b   1.000
_cell.length_c   1.000
_cell.angle_alpha   90.00
_cell.angle_beta   90.00
_cell.angle_gamma   90.00
#
_symmetry.space_group_name_H-M   'P 1'
#
loop_
_entity.id
_entity.type
_entity.pdbx_description
1 polymer ?
#
loop_
_entity_poly.entity_id
_entity_poly.type
_entity_poly.pdbx_seq_one_letter_code
_entity_poly.pdbx_strand_id
1 'polypeptide(L)'
;MLTAITPEVNFIRIGNELSCEEAYRPYLIENVLETCSTRREVQERMAHCRIFVGTVATLSAKAELFRLKTFDVALIDEATQILEPQLLGLLCMRGVTGGNAIGKFVLIGDHKQLPAVVLQSSEQSEVYDEGLRTIGLCNLKDSLFERFYRNAMKQRSACCLQPSTGDSQSSVAGSPFSA
;
A
#
# COMPACT_ATOMS: atom_id res chain seq x y z
N MET A 1 5.35 5.20 -19.88
CA MET A 1 4.50 6.25 -19.29
C MET A 1 5.31 7.25 -18.45
N LEU A 2 6.08 6.84 -17.44
CA LEU A 2 6.89 7.78 -16.62
C LEU A 2 7.87 8.64 -17.45
N THR A 3 8.59 8.04 -18.37
CA THR A 3 9.54 8.73 -19.26
C THR A 3 8.89 9.67 -20.28
N ALA A 4 7.60 9.46 -20.59
CA ALA A 4 6.84 10.35 -21.46
C ALA A 4 6.34 11.61 -20.76
N ILE A 5 6.17 11.55 -19.43
CA ILE A 5 5.70 12.68 -18.62
C ILE A 5 6.88 13.56 -18.21
N THR A 6 8.01 12.95 -17.86
CA THR A 6 9.20 13.67 -17.39
C THR A 6 10.45 12.91 -17.88
N PRO A 7 11.11 13.37 -18.95
CA PRO A 7 12.31 12.69 -19.50
C PRO A 7 13.45 12.54 -18.50
N GLU A 8 13.49 13.38 -17.47
CA GLU A 8 14.54 13.40 -16.44
C GLU A 8 14.23 12.54 -15.21
N VAL A 9 13.12 11.79 -15.20
CA VAL A 9 12.78 10.94 -14.06
C VAL A 9 13.78 9.79 -13.94
N ASN A 10 14.58 9.86 -12.88
CA ASN A 10 15.46 8.76 -12.51
C ASN A 10 14.67 7.73 -11.69
N PHE A 11 14.51 6.54 -12.23
CA PHE A 11 13.86 5.41 -11.56
C PHE A 11 14.70 4.14 -11.66
N ILE A 12 14.49 3.22 -10.73
CA ILE A 12 15.09 1.88 -10.74
C ILE A 12 13.94 0.88 -10.87
N ARG A 13 14.09 -0.04 -11.82
CA ARG A 13 13.17 -1.15 -12.02
C ARG A 13 13.70 -2.40 -11.31
N ILE A 14 12.85 -3.01 -10.49
CA ILE A 14 13.11 -4.29 -9.84
C ILE A 14 12.34 -5.36 -10.62
N GLY A 15 13.05 -6.26 -11.28
CA GLY A 15 12.40 -7.28 -12.12
C GLY A 15 13.40 -8.13 -12.87
N ASN A 16 12.89 -9.02 -13.72
CA ASN A 16 13.70 -9.90 -14.53
C ASN A 16 13.97 -9.25 -15.92
N GLU A 17 15.18 -9.38 -16.42
CA GLU A 17 15.60 -8.88 -17.73
C GLU A 17 14.77 -9.51 -18.87
N LEU A 18 14.47 -10.81 -18.78
CA LEU A 18 13.71 -11.53 -19.81
C LEU A 18 12.29 -11.01 -20.01
N SER A 19 11.69 -10.44 -18.95
CA SER A 19 10.36 -9.84 -18.98
C SER A 19 10.38 -8.31 -19.13
N CYS A 20 11.56 -7.74 -19.42
CA CYS A 20 11.76 -6.30 -19.53
C CYS A 20 11.91 -5.90 -21.00
N GLU A 21 11.12 -4.94 -21.46
CA GLU A 21 11.30 -4.33 -22.77
C GLU A 21 12.72 -3.73 -22.87
N GLU A 22 13.34 -3.83 -24.02
CA GLU A 22 14.72 -3.41 -24.27
C GLU A 22 14.98 -1.95 -23.87
N ALA A 23 14.04 -1.07 -24.15
CA ALA A 23 14.12 0.36 -23.79
C ALA A 23 14.24 0.61 -22.28
N TYR A 24 13.80 -0.31 -21.43
CA TYR A 24 13.82 -0.16 -19.96
C TYR A 24 14.89 -1.01 -19.27
N ARG A 25 15.64 -1.83 -20.00
CA ARG A 25 16.74 -2.64 -19.45
C ARG A 25 17.82 -1.80 -18.73
N PRO A 26 18.22 -0.61 -19.22
CA PRO A 26 19.19 0.22 -18.51
C PRO A 26 18.78 0.64 -17.10
N TYR A 27 17.48 0.61 -16.81
CA TYR A 27 16.91 0.95 -15.50
C TYR A 27 16.76 -0.23 -14.55
N LEU A 28 17.04 -1.46 -15.01
CA LEU A 28 17.06 -2.63 -14.13
C LEU A 28 18.12 -2.46 -13.04
N ILE A 29 17.78 -2.87 -11.84
CA ILE A 29 18.66 -2.72 -10.68
C ILE A 29 20.04 -3.37 -10.92
N GLU A 30 20.06 -4.55 -11.53
CA GLU A 30 21.29 -5.26 -11.86
C GLU A 30 22.20 -4.39 -12.75
N ASN A 31 21.66 -3.85 -13.84
CA ASN A 31 22.41 -3.01 -14.78
C ASN A 31 22.83 -1.67 -14.14
N VAL A 32 21.98 -1.09 -13.27
CA VAL A 32 22.33 0.11 -12.50
C VAL A 32 23.49 -0.19 -11.56
N LEU A 33 23.51 -1.36 -10.90
CA LEU A 33 24.55 -1.74 -9.96
C LEU A 33 25.86 -2.07 -10.64
N GLU A 34 25.84 -2.62 -11.86
CA GLU A 34 27.04 -2.89 -12.67
C GLU A 34 27.82 -1.61 -13.02
N THR A 35 27.15 -0.46 -13.03
CA THR A 35 27.83 0.83 -13.23
C THR A 35 28.54 1.35 -11.99
N CYS A 36 28.33 0.72 -10.83
CA CYS A 36 28.93 1.13 -9.56
C CYS A 36 30.17 0.28 -9.24
N SER A 37 31.28 0.91 -8.97
CA SER A 37 32.55 0.23 -8.64
C SER A 37 32.72 0.00 -7.15
N THR A 38 32.02 0.76 -6.31
CA THR A 38 32.15 0.72 -4.86
C THR A 38 30.79 0.63 -4.16
N ARG A 39 30.81 0.08 -2.93
CA ARG A 39 29.61 0.02 -2.09
C ARG A 39 29.05 1.44 -1.80
N ARG A 40 29.90 2.43 -1.72
CA ARG A 40 29.50 3.82 -1.49
C ARG A 40 28.72 4.36 -2.68
N GLU A 41 29.19 4.13 -3.90
CA GLU A 41 28.47 4.53 -5.11
C GLU A 41 27.08 3.87 -5.19
N VAL A 42 26.98 2.58 -4.83
CA VAL A 42 25.69 1.88 -4.72
C VAL A 42 24.75 2.62 -3.75
N GLN A 43 25.23 2.93 -2.55
CA GLN A 43 24.43 3.64 -1.54
C GLN A 43 24.00 5.03 -2.02
N GLU A 44 24.90 5.80 -2.61
CA GLU A 44 24.62 7.12 -3.16
C GLU A 44 23.58 7.03 -4.31
N ARG A 45 23.75 6.07 -5.21
CA ARG A 45 22.80 5.85 -6.32
C ARG A 45 21.41 5.50 -5.82
N MET A 46 21.32 4.58 -4.87
CA MET A 46 20.06 4.19 -4.25
C MET A 46 19.41 5.35 -3.48
N ALA A 47 20.19 6.14 -2.76
CA ALA A 47 19.69 7.29 -2.01
C ALA A 47 19.11 8.38 -2.93
N HIS A 48 19.78 8.67 -4.05
CA HIS A 48 19.32 9.69 -5.01
C HIS A 48 18.16 9.25 -5.88
N CYS A 49 17.98 7.96 -6.12
CA CYS A 49 16.86 7.47 -6.90
C CYS A 49 15.56 7.59 -6.09
N ARG A 50 14.60 8.35 -6.60
CA ARG A 50 13.34 8.64 -5.91
C ARG A 50 12.25 7.61 -6.18
N ILE A 51 12.30 6.93 -7.32
CA ILE A 51 11.24 6.05 -7.79
C ILE A 51 11.79 4.64 -8.00
N PHE A 52 11.12 3.66 -7.38
CA PHE A 52 11.37 2.25 -7.58
C PHE A 52 10.11 1.61 -8.14
N VAL A 53 10.25 0.81 -9.19
CA VAL A 53 9.14 0.18 -9.89
C VAL A 53 9.37 -1.33 -9.93
N GLY A 54 8.36 -2.09 -9.56
CA GLY A 54 8.44 -3.56 -9.59
C GLY A 54 7.10 -4.19 -9.24
N THR A 55 7.00 -5.50 -9.38
CA THR A 55 5.84 -6.23 -8.86
C THR A 55 5.95 -6.38 -7.34
N VAL A 56 4.83 -6.57 -6.66
CA VAL A 56 4.81 -6.84 -5.21
C VAL A 56 5.71 -8.02 -4.86
N ALA A 57 5.67 -9.10 -5.65
CA ALA A 57 6.49 -10.28 -5.44
C ALA A 57 8.00 -9.98 -5.55
N THR A 58 8.42 -9.24 -6.60
CA THR A 58 9.83 -8.91 -6.79
C THR A 58 10.35 -7.94 -5.72
N LEU A 59 9.54 -6.97 -5.32
CA LEU A 59 9.91 -6.03 -4.26
C LEU A 59 9.97 -6.72 -2.89
N SER A 60 9.02 -7.61 -2.58
CA SER A 60 9.03 -8.39 -1.33
C SER A 60 10.24 -9.33 -1.22
N ALA A 61 10.71 -9.87 -2.35
CA ALA A 61 11.90 -10.72 -2.38
C ALA A 61 13.22 -9.96 -2.21
N LYS A 62 13.24 -8.63 -2.33
CA LYS A 62 14.44 -7.79 -2.27
C LYS A 62 14.47 -6.95 -0.96
N ALA A 63 14.29 -7.60 0.19
CA ALA A 63 14.26 -6.96 1.51
C ALA A 63 15.50 -6.10 1.81
N GLU A 64 16.65 -6.46 1.25
CA GLU A 64 17.91 -5.73 1.38
C GLU A 64 17.87 -4.31 0.82
N LEU A 65 17.03 -4.03 -0.18
CA LEU A 65 16.84 -2.69 -0.73
C LEU A 65 16.28 -1.73 0.32
N PHE A 66 15.35 -2.22 1.11
CA PHE A 66 14.70 -1.44 2.17
C PHE A 66 15.61 -1.18 3.38
N ARG A 67 16.70 -1.94 3.49
CA ARG A 67 17.78 -1.66 4.45
C ARG A 67 18.74 -0.57 3.98
N LEU A 68 18.70 -0.21 2.70
CA LEU A 68 19.51 0.87 2.13
C LEU A 68 18.74 2.19 2.07
N LYS A 69 17.40 2.11 1.94
CA LYS A 69 16.55 3.28 1.76
C LYS A 69 15.16 3.05 2.33
N THR A 70 14.59 4.09 2.94
CA THR A 70 13.17 4.16 3.29
C THR A 70 12.40 4.93 2.21
N PHE A 71 11.11 4.65 2.09
CA PHE A 71 10.23 5.26 1.12
C PHE A 71 9.07 5.97 1.81
N ASP A 72 8.72 7.16 1.34
CA ASP A 72 7.60 7.91 1.89
C ASP A 72 6.26 7.26 1.54
N VAL A 73 6.14 6.78 0.29
CA VAL A 73 4.88 6.27 -0.26
C VAL A 73 5.13 5.07 -1.17
N ALA A 74 4.31 4.04 -1.03
CA ALA A 74 4.13 2.98 -2.03
C ALA A 74 2.76 3.15 -2.71
N LEU A 75 2.78 3.21 -4.03
CA LEU A 75 1.59 3.19 -4.88
C LEU A 75 1.41 1.76 -5.40
N ILE A 76 0.30 1.12 -5.08
CA ILE A 76 -0.01 -0.24 -5.51
C ILE A 76 -1.20 -0.17 -6.45
N ASP A 77 -0.93 -0.37 -7.72
CA ASP A 77 -1.95 -0.42 -8.76
C ASP A 77 -2.53 -1.83 -8.88
N GLU A 78 -3.76 -1.94 -9.39
CA GLU A 78 -4.52 -3.20 -9.49
C GLU A 78 -4.59 -3.95 -8.14
N ALA A 79 -4.73 -3.21 -7.05
CA ALA A 79 -4.67 -3.75 -5.69
C ALA A 79 -5.81 -4.74 -5.37
N THR A 80 -6.88 -4.75 -6.15
CA THR A 80 -7.97 -5.74 -6.07
C THR A 80 -7.53 -7.14 -6.50
N GLN A 81 -6.50 -7.23 -7.35
CA GLN A 81 -5.97 -8.49 -7.85
C GLN A 81 -4.83 -9.07 -6.99
N ILE A 82 -4.47 -8.40 -5.90
CA ILE A 82 -3.39 -8.81 -5.02
C ILE A 82 -4.00 -9.30 -3.70
N LEU A 83 -3.79 -10.57 -3.39
CA LEU A 83 -4.25 -11.14 -2.14
C LEU A 83 -3.54 -10.49 -0.95
N GLU A 84 -4.27 -10.30 0.16
CA GLU A 84 -3.70 -9.67 1.34
C GLU A 84 -2.41 -10.36 1.85
N PRO A 85 -2.30 -11.70 1.91
CA PRO A 85 -1.06 -12.37 2.29
C PRO A 85 0.14 -12.03 1.40
N GLN A 86 -0.07 -11.74 0.12
CA GLN A 86 1.01 -11.36 -0.80
C GLN A 86 1.59 -9.98 -0.48
N LEU A 87 0.79 -9.08 0.11
CA LEU A 87 1.23 -7.74 0.52
C LEU A 87 1.98 -7.72 1.85
N LEU A 88 1.80 -8.75 2.70
CA LEU A 88 2.40 -8.77 4.05
C LEU A 88 3.91 -8.59 4.03
N GLY A 89 4.61 -9.19 3.07
CA GLY A 89 6.04 -9.02 2.90
C GLY A 89 6.45 -7.55 2.78
N LEU A 90 5.69 -6.78 2.00
CA LEU A 90 5.95 -5.36 1.78
C LEU A 90 5.49 -4.49 2.97
N LEU A 91 4.32 -4.80 3.55
CA LEU A 91 3.75 -4.07 4.69
C LEU A 91 4.63 -4.18 5.94
N CYS A 92 5.25 -5.34 6.16
CA CYS A 92 6.08 -5.62 7.33
C CYS A 92 7.56 -5.28 7.11
N MET A 93 7.94 -4.72 5.96
CA MET A 93 9.32 -4.42 5.63
C MET A 93 9.92 -3.40 6.59
N ARG A 94 11.14 -3.68 7.08
CA ARG A 94 11.85 -2.81 8.00
C ARG A 94 12.94 -2.02 7.29
N GLY A 95 12.98 -0.73 7.60
CA GLY A 95 13.98 0.19 7.08
C GLY A 95 15.27 0.19 7.86
N VAL A 96 16.19 1.08 7.50
CA VAL A 96 17.55 1.22 8.04
C VAL A 96 17.57 1.37 9.56
N THR A 97 16.61 2.10 10.13
CA THR A 97 16.52 2.38 11.57
C THR A 97 15.69 1.37 12.35
N GLY A 98 15.25 0.27 11.71
CA GLY A 98 14.35 -0.72 12.32
C GLY A 98 12.88 -0.31 12.33
N GLY A 99 12.54 0.92 11.96
CA GLY A 99 11.18 1.36 11.73
C GLY A 99 10.59 0.81 10.42
N ASN A 100 9.39 1.25 10.05
CA ASN A 100 8.79 0.85 8.79
C ASN A 100 9.61 1.36 7.61
N ALA A 101 9.85 0.50 6.63
CA ALA A 101 10.57 0.85 5.42
C ALA A 101 9.76 1.76 4.49
N ILE A 102 8.43 1.69 4.60
CA ILE A 102 7.47 2.45 3.79
C ILE A 102 6.53 3.20 4.73
N GLY A 103 6.45 4.51 4.56
CA GLY A 103 5.67 5.39 5.44
C GLY A 103 4.16 5.32 5.19
N LYS A 104 3.75 5.22 3.91
CA LYS A 104 2.34 5.22 3.50
C LYS A 104 2.11 4.27 2.33
N PHE A 105 0.95 3.62 2.33
CA PHE A 105 0.48 2.82 1.21
C PHE A 105 -0.76 3.48 0.58
N VAL A 106 -0.77 3.56 -0.75
CA VAL A 106 -1.91 3.98 -1.55
C VAL A 106 -2.31 2.81 -2.44
N LEU A 107 -3.49 2.26 -2.20
CA LEU A 107 -4.05 1.15 -2.96
C LEU A 107 -4.98 1.71 -4.03
N ILE A 108 -4.71 1.38 -5.27
CA ILE A 108 -5.50 1.78 -6.44
C ILE A 108 -6.10 0.50 -7.02
N GLY A 109 -7.40 0.51 -7.29
CA GLY A 109 -8.09 -0.66 -7.82
C GLY A 109 -9.57 -0.39 -8.07
N ASP A 110 -10.20 -1.29 -8.78
CA ASP A 110 -11.63 -1.24 -9.08
C ASP A 110 -12.34 -2.48 -8.51
N HIS A 111 -13.16 -2.28 -7.49
CA HIS A 111 -13.92 -3.35 -6.83
C HIS A 111 -14.97 -4.04 -7.71
N LYS A 112 -15.22 -3.52 -8.92
CA LYS A 112 -16.12 -4.11 -9.93
C LYS A 112 -15.40 -5.00 -10.92
N GLN A 113 -14.07 -4.99 -10.93
CA GLN A 113 -13.27 -5.89 -11.76
C GLN A 113 -13.22 -7.29 -11.15
N LEU A 114 -12.75 -8.26 -11.96
CA LEU A 114 -12.59 -9.63 -11.50
C LEU A 114 -11.59 -9.69 -10.34
N PRO A 115 -11.92 -10.43 -9.26
CA PRO A 115 -11.00 -10.62 -8.15
C PRO A 115 -9.79 -11.46 -8.56
N ALA A 116 -8.78 -11.52 -7.69
CA ALA A 116 -7.63 -12.38 -7.87
C ALA A 116 -8.05 -13.85 -8.05
N VAL A 117 -7.36 -14.57 -8.95
CA VAL A 117 -7.58 -15.99 -9.14
C VAL A 117 -6.98 -16.75 -7.96
N VAL A 118 -7.81 -17.51 -7.24
CA VAL A 118 -7.42 -18.32 -6.08
C VAL A 118 -7.76 -19.77 -6.35
N LEU A 119 -6.77 -20.64 -6.18
CA LEU A 119 -6.93 -22.09 -6.39
C LEU A 119 -7.53 -22.81 -5.16
N GLN A 120 -7.37 -22.23 -3.96
CA GLN A 120 -7.91 -22.80 -2.72
C GLN A 120 -9.42 -22.62 -2.66
N SER A 121 -10.10 -23.60 -2.04
CA SER A 121 -11.52 -23.47 -1.74
C SER A 121 -11.77 -22.37 -0.69
N SER A 122 -13.01 -21.89 -0.59
CA SER A 122 -13.40 -20.90 0.41
C SER A 122 -13.16 -21.39 1.83
N GLU A 123 -13.37 -22.67 2.08
CA GLU A 123 -13.17 -23.32 3.38
C GLU A 123 -11.68 -23.39 3.77
N GLN A 124 -10.80 -23.67 2.80
CA GLN A 124 -9.34 -23.74 3.03
C GLN A 124 -8.71 -22.37 3.30
N SER A 125 -9.36 -21.32 2.87
CA SER A 125 -8.88 -19.94 3.02
C SER A 125 -9.59 -19.16 4.12
N GLU A 126 -10.54 -19.77 4.82
CA GLU A 126 -11.29 -19.15 5.90
C GLU A 126 -10.39 -18.88 7.12
N VAL A 127 -10.59 -17.72 7.74
CA VAL A 127 -9.87 -17.29 8.94
C VAL A 127 -10.72 -17.56 10.17
N TYR A 128 -10.23 -18.37 11.10
CA TYR A 128 -10.92 -18.75 12.33
C TYR A 128 -10.50 -17.94 13.55
N ASP A 129 -9.36 -17.24 13.48
CA ASP A 129 -8.88 -16.37 14.57
C ASP A 129 -9.80 -15.18 14.78
N GLU A 130 -10.34 -15.03 15.99
CA GLU A 130 -11.28 -13.98 16.32
C GLU A 130 -10.65 -12.58 16.22
N GLY A 131 -9.38 -12.41 16.59
CA GLY A 131 -8.66 -11.15 16.49
C GLY A 131 -8.55 -10.67 15.05
N LEU A 132 -8.21 -11.57 14.14
CA LEU A 132 -8.16 -11.27 12.70
C LEU A 132 -9.55 -10.99 12.12
N ARG A 133 -10.57 -11.72 12.55
CA ARG A 133 -11.97 -11.46 12.12
C ARG A 133 -12.47 -10.11 12.60
N THR A 134 -12.06 -9.67 13.78
CA THR A 134 -12.43 -8.35 14.33
C THR A 134 -11.95 -7.20 13.45
N ILE A 135 -10.77 -7.31 12.83
CA ILE A 135 -10.28 -6.34 11.86
C ILE A 135 -10.84 -6.51 10.45
N GLY A 136 -11.78 -7.45 10.28
CA GLY A 136 -12.47 -7.74 9.02
C GLY A 136 -11.75 -8.71 8.08
N LEU A 137 -10.68 -9.37 8.53
CA LEU A 137 -10.00 -10.43 7.77
C LEU A 137 -10.73 -11.76 8.03
N CYS A 138 -11.68 -12.07 7.15
CA CYS A 138 -12.50 -13.28 7.27
C CYS A 138 -12.05 -14.40 6.33
N ASN A 139 -11.36 -14.06 5.25
CA ASN A 139 -10.90 -15.01 4.26
C ASN A 139 -9.59 -14.55 3.61
N LEU A 140 -8.59 -15.45 3.50
CA LEU A 140 -7.28 -15.14 2.93
C LEU A 140 -7.29 -14.95 1.40
N LYS A 141 -8.40 -15.28 0.73
CA LYS A 141 -8.60 -15.02 -0.69
C LYS A 141 -9.03 -13.58 -0.99
N ASP A 142 -9.36 -12.82 0.03
CA ASP A 142 -9.72 -11.42 -0.13
C ASP A 142 -8.46 -10.56 -0.33
N SER A 143 -8.59 -9.51 -1.12
CA SER A 143 -7.55 -8.48 -1.20
C SER A 143 -7.64 -7.51 -0.02
N LEU A 144 -6.50 -6.92 0.35
CA LEU A 144 -6.48 -5.84 1.35
C LEU A 144 -7.36 -4.66 0.93
N PHE A 145 -7.40 -4.38 -0.39
CA PHE A 145 -8.24 -3.34 -0.97
C PHE A 145 -9.72 -3.60 -0.67
N GLU A 146 -10.22 -4.80 -0.95
CA GLU A 146 -11.62 -5.16 -0.69
C GLU A 146 -11.97 -5.11 0.79
N ARG A 147 -11.08 -5.58 1.66
CA ARG A 147 -11.28 -5.51 3.10
C ARG A 147 -11.43 -4.06 3.59
N PHE A 148 -10.54 -3.17 3.16
CA PHE A 148 -10.64 -1.75 3.51
C PHE A 148 -11.87 -1.08 2.91
N TYR A 149 -12.20 -1.39 1.67
CA TYR A 149 -13.40 -0.89 1.01
C TYR A 149 -14.67 -1.30 1.77
N ARG A 150 -14.80 -2.58 2.13
CA ARG A 150 -15.94 -3.08 2.93
C ARG A 150 -16.05 -2.40 4.30
N ASN A 151 -14.93 -2.20 4.97
CA ASN A 151 -14.90 -1.52 6.27
C ASN A 151 -15.29 -0.04 6.15
N ALA A 152 -14.81 0.66 5.14
CA ALA A 152 -15.17 2.04 4.88
C ALA A 152 -16.67 2.19 4.56
N MET A 153 -17.25 1.26 3.79
CA MET A 153 -18.68 1.25 3.49
C MET A 153 -19.55 1.00 4.73
N LYS A 154 -19.13 0.07 5.62
CA LYS A 154 -19.81 -0.15 6.90
C LYS A 154 -19.81 1.10 7.79
N GLN A 155 -18.68 1.80 7.89
CA GLN A 155 -18.57 3.02 8.66
C GLN A 155 -19.46 4.15 8.10
N ARG A 156 -19.51 4.31 6.78
CA ARG A 156 -20.40 5.28 6.13
C ARG A 156 -21.87 5.00 6.41
N SER A 157 -22.28 3.74 6.31
CA SER A 157 -23.65 3.33 6.61
C SER A 157 -24.02 3.57 8.08
N ALA A 158 -23.12 3.31 9.01
CA ALA A 158 -23.31 3.57 10.43
C ALA A 158 -23.41 5.08 10.73
N CYS A 159 -22.63 5.92 10.06
CA CYS A 159 -22.68 7.37 10.22
C CYS A 159 -24.00 7.98 9.68
N CYS A 160 -24.56 7.41 8.61
CA CYS A 160 -25.84 7.86 8.06
C CYS A 160 -27.06 7.43 8.91
N LEU A 161 -26.88 6.50 9.84
CA LEU A 161 -27.95 5.99 10.72
C LEU A 161 -27.97 6.67 12.10
N GLN A 162 -27.08 7.59 12.41
CA GLN A 162 -27.18 8.39 13.61
C GLN A 162 -28.26 9.46 13.40
N PRO A 163 -29.37 9.44 14.17
CA PRO A 163 -30.34 10.53 14.13
C PRO A 163 -29.62 11.81 14.60
N SER A 164 -29.81 12.88 13.84
CA SER A 164 -29.38 14.20 14.24
C SER A 164 -30.09 14.54 15.55
N THR A 165 -29.43 14.34 16.68
CA THR A 165 -29.85 14.90 17.95
C THR A 165 -29.55 16.41 17.93
N GLY A 166 -30.36 17.12 17.18
CA GLY A 166 -30.40 18.56 17.16
C GLY A 166 -31.71 19.01 17.74
N ASP A 167 -31.79 19.14 19.06
CA ASP A 167 -32.72 20.01 19.74
C ASP A 167 -32.06 20.49 21.03
N SER A 168 -31.27 21.51 20.88
CA SER A 168 -30.94 22.40 21.97
C SER A 168 -32.12 23.32 22.20
N GLN A 169 -32.99 22.96 23.11
CA GLN A 169 -33.94 23.89 23.69
C GLN A 169 -33.17 24.97 24.44
N SER A 170 -33.11 26.15 23.85
CA SER A 170 -32.77 27.39 24.52
C SER A 170 -33.92 27.78 25.46
N SER A 171 -33.81 27.40 26.72
CA SER A 171 -34.64 28.00 27.78
C SER A 171 -34.10 29.38 28.12
N VAL A 172 -34.79 30.39 27.61
CA VAL A 172 -34.67 31.77 28.07
C VAL A 172 -35.29 31.83 29.44
N ALA A 173 -34.47 31.93 30.48
CA ALA A 173 -34.92 32.29 31.82
C ALA A 173 -34.68 33.80 32.02
N GLY A 174 -35.76 34.55 32.08
CA GLY A 174 -35.75 35.97 32.36
C GLY A 174 -35.28 36.27 33.78
N SER A 175 -34.53 37.35 33.90
CA SER A 175 -34.22 38.01 35.16
C SER A 175 -35.40 38.92 35.60
N PRO A 176 -35.77 38.93 36.86
CA PRO A 176 -36.53 40.09 37.42
C PRO A 176 -35.54 41.05 38.08
N PHE A 177 -35.54 42.26 37.63
CA PHE A 177 -35.12 43.43 38.39
C PHE A 177 -36.02 43.63 39.59
N SER A 178 -35.48 43.96 40.74
CA SER A 178 -36.01 44.97 41.65
C SER A 178 -35.06 45.27 42.81
N ALA A 179 -34.96 46.63 43.03
CA ALA A 179 -34.60 47.45 44.13
C ALA A 179 -33.15 47.45 44.63
#